data_a968b3c9d53167780cad1416684025ec
#
_entry.id   a968b3c9d53167780cad1416684025ec
#
_cell.length_a   1.000
_cell.length_b   1.000
_cell.length_c   1.000
_cell.angle_alpha   90.00
_cell.angle_beta   90.00
_cell.angle_gamma   90.00
#
_symmetry.space_group_name_H-M   'P 1'
#
loop_
_entity.id
_entity.type
_entity.pdbx_description
1 polymer ?
#
loop_
_entity_poly.entity_id
_entity_poly.type
_entity_poly.pdbx_seq_one_letter_code
_entity_poly.pdbx_strand_id
1 'polypeptide(L)'
;MVEVRRSSRRRRTVSAYRDGERVVVLIPAQFTGAEEREWVDKMVARLTAKEKRGHTDDALFERAQQLAQRYLTEYPHAHSPASVKWVRNQNGRWGSCTPADQSIRISDRIQNFPDWVIDYVLLHELAHLVVAHHNSAFWALVGRYPKAERARGYLEGVSASAGLGLSDD
;
A
#
# COMPACT_ATOMS: atom_id res chain seq x y z
N MET A 1 17.07 -10.33 4.03
CA MET A 1 17.66 -10.94 5.26
C MET A 1 16.52 -11.36 6.18
N VAL A 2 16.61 -12.55 6.81
CA VAL A 2 15.60 -13.02 7.79
C VAL A 2 16.16 -12.88 9.20
N GLU A 3 15.39 -12.28 10.09
CA GLU A 3 15.69 -12.12 11.51
C GLU A 3 14.66 -12.91 12.34
N VAL A 4 15.12 -13.79 13.22
CA VAL A 4 14.25 -14.57 14.09
C VAL A 4 14.29 -14.01 15.50
N ARG A 5 13.13 -13.68 16.06
CA ARG A 5 12.98 -13.20 17.44
C ARG A 5 12.18 -14.18 18.27
N ARG A 6 12.79 -14.70 19.32
CA ARG A 6 12.15 -15.59 20.29
C ARG A 6 11.44 -14.81 21.40
N SER A 7 10.22 -15.21 21.75
CA SER A 7 9.43 -14.55 22.78
C SER A 7 8.90 -15.55 23.81
N SER A 8 9.20 -15.31 25.07
CA SER A 8 8.69 -16.10 26.21
C SER A 8 7.18 -15.88 26.46
N ARG A 9 6.64 -14.75 25.99
CA ARG A 9 5.19 -14.43 26.11
C ARG A 9 4.35 -15.20 25.09
N ARG A 10 4.95 -15.71 24.02
CA ARG A 10 4.25 -16.50 22.97
C ARG A 10 4.34 -17.99 23.31
N ARG A 11 3.20 -18.67 23.32
CA ARG A 11 3.16 -20.11 23.57
C ARG A 11 2.98 -20.94 22.29
N ARG A 12 2.15 -20.47 21.35
CA ARG A 12 1.80 -21.19 20.11
C ARG A 12 1.74 -20.29 18.86
N THR A 13 1.76 -18.99 19.02
CA THR A 13 1.58 -18.06 17.89
C THR A 13 2.89 -17.73 17.23
N VAL A 14 2.94 -17.88 15.91
CA VAL A 14 4.02 -17.45 15.04
C VAL A 14 3.50 -16.33 14.15
N SER A 15 4.29 -15.30 13.93
CA SER A 15 3.97 -14.23 12.99
C SER A 15 5.21 -13.72 12.29
N ALA A 16 5.04 -13.18 11.09
CA ALA A 16 6.10 -12.52 10.35
C ALA A 16 5.62 -11.17 9.83
N TYR A 17 6.55 -10.24 9.76
CA TYR A 17 6.32 -8.92 9.14
C TYR A 17 7.61 -8.43 8.49
N ARG A 18 7.46 -7.46 7.58
CA ARG A 18 8.60 -6.80 6.95
C ARG A 18 8.99 -5.56 7.74
N ASP A 19 10.29 -5.39 7.94
CA ASP A 19 10.92 -4.23 8.56
C ASP A 19 12.04 -3.75 7.62
N GLY A 20 11.72 -2.81 6.74
CA GLY A 20 12.59 -2.44 5.63
C GLY A 20 12.84 -3.65 4.72
N GLU A 21 14.11 -3.96 4.46
CA GLU A 21 14.50 -5.13 3.67
C GLU A 21 14.57 -6.44 4.47
N ARG A 22 14.31 -6.40 5.76
CA ARG A 22 14.34 -7.57 6.63
C ARG A 22 12.96 -8.17 6.80
N VAL A 23 12.91 -9.49 6.86
CA VAL A 23 11.72 -10.23 7.32
C VAL A 23 11.96 -10.62 8.76
N VAL A 24 11.14 -10.11 9.67
CA VAL A 24 11.19 -10.47 11.09
C VAL A 24 10.17 -11.55 11.38
N VAL A 25 10.61 -12.70 11.91
CA VAL A 25 9.75 -13.81 12.29
C VAL A 25 9.76 -13.93 13.82
N LEU A 26 8.58 -13.83 14.42
CA LEU A 26 8.39 -13.96 15.87
C LEU A 26 7.90 -15.36 16.21
N ILE A 27 8.68 -16.09 17.01
CA ILE A 27 8.37 -17.47 17.41
C ILE A 27 8.34 -17.61 18.94
N PRO A 28 7.66 -18.67 19.47
CA PRO A 28 7.79 -19.03 20.88
C PRO A 28 9.23 -19.38 21.27
N ALA A 29 9.63 -18.99 22.50
CA ALA A 29 10.98 -19.26 22.98
C ALA A 29 11.31 -20.75 23.14
N GLN A 30 10.27 -21.59 23.38
CA GLN A 30 10.42 -23.03 23.60
C GLN A 30 10.56 -23.85 22.31
N PHE A 31 10.44 -23.25 21.13
CA PHE A 31 10.60 -23.97 19.87
C PHE A 31 12.00 -24.55 19.73
N THR A 32 12.06 -25.80 19.30
CA THR A 32 13.30 -26.47 18.91
C THR A 32 13.89 -25.86 17.65
N GLY A 33 15.16 -26.10 17.37
CA GLY A 33 15.78 -25.61 16.15
C GLY A 33 15.15 -26.18 14.86
N ALA A 34 14.56 -27.36 14.93
CA ALA A 34 13.82 -27.95 13.81
C ALA A 34 12.47 -27.23 13.57
N GLU A 35 11.70 -27.00 14.62
CA GLU A 35 10.43 -26.24 14.56
C GLU A 35 10.70 -24.79 14.12
N GLU A 36 11.76 -24.15 14.60
CA GLU A 36 12.14 -22.82 14.16
C GLU A 36 12.35 -22.76 12.65
N ARG A 37 13.17 -23.68 12.08
CA ARG A 37 13.43 -23.70 10.63
C ARG A 37 12.14 -23.89 9.85
N GLU A 38 11.33 -24.87 10.21
CA GLU A 38 10.06 -25.16 9.52
C GLU A 38 9.12 -23.95 9.53
N TRP A 39 8.94 -23.34 10.69
CA TRP A 39 8.04 -22.18 10.83
C TRP A 39 8.58 -20.92 10.16
N VAL A 40 9.90 -20.69 10.19
CA VAL A 40 10.53 -19.57 9.48
C VAL A 40 10.30 -19.70 7.99
N ASP A 41 10.58 -20.86 7.39
CA ASP A 41 10.37 -21.11 5.95
C ASP A 41 8.91 -20.92 5.56
N LYS A 42 7.98 -21.47 6.35
CA LYS A 42 6.54 -21.35 6.12
C LYS A 42 6.05 -19.91 6.21
N MET A 43 6.53 -19.16 7.19
CA MET A 43 6.09 -17.77 7.40
C MET A 43 6.70 -16.82 6.36
N VAL A 44 7.96 -17.02 5.98
CA VAL A 44 8.61 -16.27 4.89
C VAL A 44 7.88 -16.53 3.57
N ALA A 45 7.62 -17.78 3.22
CA ALA A 45 6.89 -18.14 2.00
C ALA A 45 5.47 -17.53 1.99
N ARG A 46 4.76 -17.56 3.13
CA ARG A 46 3.42 -16.97 3.26
C ARG A 46 3.44 -15.45 3.10
N LEU A 47 4.41 -14.77 3.71
CA LEU A 47 4.58 -13.33 3.59
C LEU A 47 4.88 -12.93 2.14
N THR A 48 5.85 -13.59 1.50
CA THR A 48 6.21 -13.36 0.10
C THR A 48 5.05 -13.62 -0.86
N ALA A 49 4.27 -14.68 -0.64
CA ALA A 49 3.10 -14.97 -1.45
C ALA A 49 1.98 -13.94 -1.26
N LYS A 50 1.81 -13.40 -0.04
CA LYS A 50 0.87 -12.31 0.24
C LYS A 50 1.31 -11.02 -0.46
N GLU A 51 2.59 -10.69 -0.37
CA GLU A 51 3.17 -9.51 -1.03
C GLU A 51 3.02 -9.60 -2.55
N LYS A 52 3.38 -10.74 -3.17
CA LYS A 52 3.20 -10.95 -4.60
C LYS A 52 1.75 -10.81 -5.06
N ARG A 53 0.79 -11.32 -4.28
CA ARG A 53 -0.65 -11.16 -4.60
C ARG A 53 -1.10 -9.71 -4.49
N GLY A 54 -0.65 -8.99 -3.45
CA GLY A 54 -0.96 -7.57 -3.29
C GLY A 54 -0.34 -6.66 -4.36
N HIS A 55 0.68 -7.15 -5.08
CA HIS A 55 1.37 -6.41 -6.14
C HIS A 55 0.82 -6.70 -7.55
N THR A 56 -0.29 -7.42 -7.68
CA THR A 56 -0.96 -7.62 -8.97
C THR A 56 -1.86 -6.43 -9.31
N ASP A 57 -2.08 -6.19 -10.60
CA ASP A 57 -3.01 -5.16 -11.07
C ASP A 57 -4.45 -5.48 -10.62
N ASP A 58 -4.84 -6.76 -10.61
CA ASP A 58 -6.17 -7.19 -10.15
C ASP A 58 -6.39 -6.85 -8.68
N ALA A 59 -5.42 -7.16 -7.82
CA ALA A 59 -5.52 -6.83 -6.39
C ALA A 59 -5.56 -5.32 -6.14
N LEU A 60 -4.79 -4.55 -6.94
CA LEU A 60 -4.79 -3.10 -6.88
C LEU A 60 -6.15 -2.52 -7.32
N PHE A 61 -6.72 -3.09 -8.38
CA PHE A 61 -8.04 -2.72 -8.89
C PHE A 61 -9.15 -2.99 -7.86
N GLU A 62 -9.19 -4.21 -7.30
CA GLU A 62 -10.15 -4.55 -6.23
C GLU A 62 -10.03 -3.61 -5.03
N ARG A 63 -8.81 -3.29 -4.63
CA ARG A 63 -8.53 -2.35 -3.55
C ARG A 63 -9.05 -0.95 -3.87
N ALA A 64 -8.83 -0.46 -5.07
CA ALA A 64 -9.35 0.83 -5.54
C ALA A 64 -10.88 0.87 -5.49
N GLN A 65 -11.57 -0.19 -5.95
CA GLN A 65 -13.02 -0.28 -5.87
C GLN A 65 -13.53 -0.22 -4.43
N GLN A 66 -12.89 -0.95 -3.50
CA GLN A 66 -13.27 -0.94 -2.08
C GLN A 66 -13.11 0.45 -1.45
N LEU A 67 -12.03 1.16 -1.79
CA LEU A 67 -11.79 2.53 -1.32
C LEU A 67 -12.85 3.51 -1.88
N ALA A 68 -13.13 3.42 -3.16
CA ALA A 68 -14.14 4.27 -3.80
C ALA A 68 -15.54 4.03 -3.21
N GLN A 69 -15.95 2.77 -3.04
CA GLN A 69 -17.22 2.41 -2.40
C GLN A 69 -17.32 2.94 -0.97
N ARG A 70 -16.21 3.00 -0.25
CA ARG A 70 -16.19 3.43 1.15
C ARG A 70 -16.14 4.95 1.33
N TYR A 71 -15.38 5.64 0.50
CA TYR A 71 -15.07 7.07 0.70
C TYR A 71 -15.67 8.00 -0.34
N LEU A 72 -16.12 7.46 -1.50
CA LEU A 72 -16.70 8.20 -2.60
C LEU A 72 -18.11 7.69 -2.92
N THR A 73 -18.90 7.39 -1.91
CA THR A 73 -20.22 6.74 -2.00
C THR A 73 -21.19 7.47 -2.91
N GLU A 74 -21.14 8.81 -2.95
CA GLU A 74 -22.02 9.66 -3.74
C GLU A 74 -21.62 9.73 -5.24
N TYR A 75 -20.50 9.11 -5.61
CA TYR A 75 -19.92 9.16 -6.95
C TYR A 75 -19.77 7.76 -7.56
N PRO A 76 -20.88 7.11 -7.96
CA PRO A 76 -20.83 5.71 -8.46
C PRO A 76 -19.89 5.49 -9.64
N HIS A 77 -19.67 6.52 -10.47
CA HIS A 77 -18.75 6.43 -11.60
C HIS A 77 -17.27 6.26 -11.18
N ALA A 78 -16.91 6.75 -9.98
CA ALA A 78 -15.57 6.54 -9.43
C ALA A 78 -15.37 5.13 -8.82
N HIS A 79 -16.46 4.35 -8.64
CA HIS A 79 -16.39 3.00 -8.08
C HIS A 79 -15.89 1.95 -9.08
N SER A 80 -15.87 2.26 -10.36
CA SER A 80 -15.48 1.32 -11.41
C SER A 80 -14.56 2.02 -12.43
N PRO A 81 -13.33 2.36 -12.04
CA PRO A 81 -12.35 2.86 -13.01
C PRO A 81 -12.16 1.82 -14.13
N ALA A 82 -11.84 2.26 -15.33
CA ALA A 82 -11.62 1.36 -16.46
C ALA A 82 -10.38 0.47 -16.25
N SER A 83 -9.36 1.00 -15.59
CA SER A 83 -8.19 0.23 -15.20
C SER A 83 -7.43 0.86 -14.03
N VAL A 84 -6.82 0.02 -13.21
CA VAL A 84 -5.85 0.44 -12.18
C VAL A 84 -4.64 -0.46 -12.29
N LYS A 85 -3.46 0.12 -12.52
CA LYS A 85 -2.25 -0.65 -12.83
C LYS A 85 -1.02 -0.12 -12.11
N TRP A 86 -0.13 -1.03 -11.76
CA TRP A 86 1.23 -0.71 -11.38
C TRP A 86 2.05 -0.33 -12.61
N VAL A 87 2.82 0.75 -12.53
CA VAL A 87 3.68 1.21 -13.63
C VAL A 87 5.08 1.60 -13.14
N ARG A 88 6.09 1.39 -14.00
CA ARG A 88 7.50 1.69 -13.67
C ARG A 88 7.97 3.06 -14.14
N ASN A 89 7.18 3.73 -14.97
CA ASN A 89 7.59 4.94 -15.68
C ASN A 89 7.13 6.26 -15.02
N GLN A 90 6.73 6.23 -13.74
CA GLN A 90 6.35 7.42 -12.99
C GLN A 90 7.57 7.93 -12.22
N ASN A 91 8.33 8.87 -12.81
CA ASN A 91 9.56 9.38 -12.21
C ASN A 91 9.34 10.60 -11.30
N GLY A 92 8.26 11.35 -11.49
CA GLY A 92 7.96 12.59 -10.76
C GLY A 92 6.71 12.55 -9.88
N ARG A 93 6.03 11.40 -9.77
CA ARG A 93 4.78 11.29 -8.99
C ARG A 93 4.54 9.87 -8.50
N TRP A 94 3.68 9.72 -7.49
CA TRP A 94 3.33 8.43 -6.90
C TRP A 94 2.19 7.73 -7.62
N GLY A 95 1.33 8.49 -8.29
CA GLY A 95 0.22 8.01 -9.10
C GLY A 95 -0.14 8.97 -10.21
N SER A 96 -1.08 8.60 -11.05
CA SER A 96 -1.73 9.47 -12.03
C SER A 96 -3.09 8.93 -12.44
N CYS A 97 -4.03 9.83 -12.65
CA CYS A 97 -5.35 9.54 -13.19
C CYS A 97 -5.52 10.22 -14.56
N THR A 98 -6.11 9.49 -15.50
CA THR A 98 -6.58 10.05 -16.77
C THR A 98 -8.10 9.98 -16.78
N PRO A 99 -8.82 11.07 -16.44
CA PRO A 99 -10.28 11.05 -16.32
C PRO A 99 -11.00 10.69 -17.61
N ALA A 100 -10.41 11.05 -18.77
CA ALA A 100 -11.03 10.82 -20.08
C ALA A 100 -11.27 9.33 -20.38
N ASP A 101 -10.37 8.46 -19.96
CA ASP A 101 -10.45 7.00 -20.13
C ASP A 101 -10.61 6.25 -18.81
N GLN A 102 -10.77 7.00 -17.72
CA GLN A 102 -10.91 6.45 -16.34
C GLN A 102 -9.79 5.50 -15.95
N SER A 103 -8.57 5.71 -16.44
CA SER A 103 -7.41 4.91 -16.09
C SER A 103 -6.61 5.51 -14.96
N ILE A 104 -6.18 4.66 -14.04
CA ILE A 104 -5.33 4.99 -12.90
C ILE A 104 -4.04 4.20 -12.98
N ARG A 105 -2.93 4.88 -12.76
CA ARG A 105 -1.59 4.29 -12.75
C ARG A 105 -0.91 4.62 -11.43
N ILE A 106 -0.37 3.61 -10.78
CA ILE A 106 0.31 3.74 -9.50
C ILE A 106 1.78 3.33 -9.66
N SER A 107 2.68 4.13 -9.16
CA SER A 107 4.12 3.82 -9.22
C SER A 107 4.44 2.54 -8.47
N ASP A 108 5.19 1.63 -9.09
CA ASP A 108 5.68 0.41 -8.44
C ASP A 108 6.65 0.68 -7.27
N ARG A 109 7.19 1.89 -7.18
CA ARG A 109 8.04 2.33 -6.07
C ARG A 109 7.35 2.27 -4.71
N ILE A 110 6.01 2.40 -4.69
CA ILE A 110 5.26 2.34 -3.43
C ILE A 110 4.74 0.94 -3.10
N GLN A 111 5.03 -0.08 -3.90
CA GLN A 111 4.55 -1.45 -3.67
C GLN A 111 4.94 -2.00 -2.28
N ASN A 112 6.10 -1.59 -1.77
CA ASN A 112 6.60 -2.01 -0.46
C ASN A 112 6.30 -1.02 0.67
N PHE A 113 5.54 0.05 0.39
CA PHE A 113 5.11 0.99 1.41
C PHE A 113 3.99 0.40 2.26
N PRO A 114 3.75 0.96 3.45
CA PRO A 114 2.62 0.53 4.26
C PRO A 114 1.30 0.62 3.50
N ASP A 115 0.41 -0.35 3.71
CA ASP A 115 -0.90 -0.43 3.04
C ASP A 115 -1.69 0.88 3.11
N TRP A 116 -1.63 1.58 4.24
CA TRP A 116 -2.34 2.85 4.42
C TRP A 116 -1.78 4.00 3.58
N VAL A 117 -0.53 3.91 3.11
CA VAL A 117 0.04 4.88 2.15
C VAL A 117 -0.45 4.58 0.74
N ILE A 118 -0.48 3.31 0.34
CA ILE A 118 -1.02 2.86 -0.95
C ILE A 118 -2.51 3.24 -1.06
N ASP A 119 -3.29 3.04 0.02
CA ASP A 119 -4.69 3.45 0.09
C ASP A 119 -4.89 4.94 -0.16
N TYR A 120 -4.04 5.76 0.45
CA TYR A 120 -4.07 7.21 0.27
C TYR A 120 -3.81 7.60 -1.19
N VAL A 121 -2.75 7.06 -1.82
CA VAL A 121 -2.43 7.36 -3.22
C VAL A 121 -3.56 6.90 -4.14
N LEU A 122 -4.11 5.70 -3.92
CA LEU A 122 -5.26 5.21 -4.69
C LEU A 122 -6.48 6.13 -4.55
N LEU A 123 -6.81 6.55 -3.34
CA LEU A 123 -7.95 7.44 -3.13
C LEU A 123 -7.72 8.82 -3.73
N HIS A 124 -6.50 9.33 -3.69
CA HIS A 124 -6.10 10.58 -4.37
C HIS A 124 -6.39 10.48 -5.87
N GLU A 125 -5.94 9.41 -6.53
CA GLU A 125 -6.18 9.22 -7.96
C GLU A 125 -7.66 8.96 -8.29
N LEU A 126 -8.38 8.25 -7.44
CA LEU A 126 -9.83 8.05 -7.58
C LEU A 126 -10.60 9.36 -7.44
N ALA A 127 -10.16 10.27 -6.55
CA ALA A 127 -10.78 11.57 -6.38
C ALA A 127 -10.67 12.43 -7.65
N HIS A 128 -9.63 12.23 -8.48
CA HIS A 128 -9.51 12.89 -9.78
C HIS A 128 -10.54 12.46 -10.82
N LEU A 129 -11.19 11.31 -10.64
CA LEU A 129 -12.36 10.94 -11.44
C LEU A 129 -13.59 11.80 -11.14
N VAL A 130 -13.60 12.48 -9.99
CA VAL A 130 -14.70 13.35 -9.51
C VAL A 130 -14.33 14.82 -9.65
N VAL A 131 -13.12 15.21 -9.24
CA VAL A 131 -12.64 16.58 -9.23
C VAL A 131 -11.26 16.64 -9.87
N ALA A 132 -11.16 17.31 -11.03
CA ALA A 132 -9.93 17.33 -11.83
C ALA A 132 -8.76 18.06 -11.17
N HIS A 133 -9.04 19.09 -10.37
CA HIS A 133 -8.02 19.98 -9.80
C HIS A 133 -7.95 19.90 -8.29
N HIS A 134 -6.76 20.08 -7.70
CA HIS A 134 -6.49 20.07 -6.26
C HIS A 134 -7.07 21.33 -5.55
N ASN A 135 -8.39 21.50 -5.62
CA ASN A 135 -9.11 22.57 -4.91
C ASN A 135 -9.68 22.06 -3.56
N SER A 136 -10.40 22.90 -2.84
CA SER A 136 -11.01 22.55 -1.56
C SER A 136 -11.95 21.36 -1.63
N ALA A 137 -12.70 21.19 -2.73
CA ALA A 137 -13.59 20.06 -2.94
C ALA A 137 -12.80 18.75 -3.10
N PHE A 138 -11.69 18.78 -3.84
CA PHE A 138 -10.78 17.65 -3.98
C PHE A 138 -10.23 17.19 -2.61
N TRP A 139 -9.66 18.13 -1.86
CA TRP A 139 -9.07 17.83 -0.54
C TRP A 139 -10.11 17.38 0.48
N ALA A 140 -11.37 17.83 0.35
CA ALA A 140 -12.47 17.33 1.16
C ALA A 140 -12.79 15.84 0.88
N LEU A 141 -12.64 15.40 -0.37
CA LEU A 141 -12.81 13.97 -0.74
C LEU A 141 -11.66 13.12 -0.19
N VAL A 142 -10.43 13.51 -0.45
CA VAL A 142 -9.23 12.77 0.01
C VAL A 142 -9.15 12.77 1.55
N GLY A 143 -9.53 13.86 2.19
CA GLY A 143 -9.56 14.00 3.65
C GLY A 143 -10.56 13.09 4.37
N ARG A 144 -11.49 12.43 3.67
CA ARG A 144 -12.36 11.40 4.24
C ARG A 144 -11.58 10.15 4.69
N TYR A 145 -10.39 9.95 4.14
CA TYR A 145 -9.52 8.86 4.57
C TYR A 145 -8.87 9.20 5.92
N PRO A 146 -9.09 8.41 6.98
CA PRO A 146 -8.66 8.77 8.33
C PRO A 146 -7.14 8.92 8.52
N LYS A 147 -6.36 8.37 7.59
CA LYS A 147 -4.89 8.43 7.63
C LYS A 147 -4.31 9.34 6.54
N ALA A 148 -5.13 10.19 5.92
CA ALA A 148 -4.70 11.06 4.80
C ALA A 148 -3.48 11.92 5.17
N GLU A 149 -3.55 12.69 6.25
CA GLU A 149 -2.45 13.55 6.70
C GLU A 149 -1.18 12.76 7.04
N ARG A 150 -1.34 11.61 7.69
CA ARG A 150 -0.21 10.74 8.02
C ARG A 150 0.45 10.18 6.76
N ALA A 151 -0.34 9.75 5.77
CA ALA A 151 0.16 9.21 4.52
C ALA A 151 0.89 10.28 3.70
N ARG A 152 0.34 11.48 3.66
CA ARG A 152 0.94 12.64 3.02
C ARG A 152 2.30 12.96 3.65
N GLY A 153 2.38 13.08 4.96
CA GLY A 153 3.66 13.32 5.66
C GLY A 153 4.68 12.21 5.44
N TYR A 154 4.24 10.95 5.33
CA TYR A 154 5.12 9.84 4.98
C TYR A 154 5.72 9.98 3.58
N LEU A 155 4.89 10.29 2.58
CA LEU A 155 5.34 10.49 1.19
C LEU A 155 6.26 11.70 1.05
N GLU A 156 5.95 12.81 1.71
CA GLU A 156 6.81 14.00 1.76
C GLU A 156 8.19 13.67 2.37
N GLY A 157 8.21 12.92 3.47
CA GLY A 157 9.45 12.47 4.11
C GLY A 157 10.29 11.56 3.22
N VAL A 158 9.67 10.62 2.51
CA VAL A 158 10.36 9.74 1.56
C VAL A 158 10.90 10.54 0.37
N SER A 159 10.11 11.46 -0.18
CA SER A 159 10.54 12.32 -1.29
C SER A 159 11.74 13.19 -0.91
N ALA A 160 11.71 13.79 0.27
CA ALA A 160 12.80 14.61 0.78
C ALA A 160 14.08 13.80 1.01
N SER A 161 13.98 12.61 1.62
CA SER A 161 15.13 11.75 1.92
C SER A 161 15.78 11.15 0.69
N ALA A 162 15.01 10.89 -0.35
CA ALA A 162 15.50 10.33 -1.60
C ALA A 162 15.99 11.38 -2.62
N GLY A 163 15.82 12.69 -2.34
CA GLY A 163 16.10 13.77 -3.28
C GLY A 163 15.27 13.68 -4.56
N LEU A 164 14.11 13.04 -4.50
CA LEU A 164 13.32 12.64 -5.66
C LEU A 164 12.39 13.74 -6.15
N GLY A 165 12.29 14.89 -5.59
CA GLY A 165 11.40 15.97 -6.06
C GLY A 165 9.97 15.51 -6.43
N LEU A 166 9.52 14.38 -5.83
CA LEU A 166 8.21 13.78 -6.07
C LEU A 166 7.15 14.60 -5.34
N SER A 167 6.13 15.02 -6.04
CA SER A 167 5.00 15.76 -5.51
C SER A 167 3.70 14.96 -5.60
N ASP A 168 2.72 15.34 -4.79
CA ASP A 168 1.34 14.84 -4.86
C ASP A 168 0.52 15.58 -5.96
N ASP A 169 1.20 16.29 -6.88
CA ASP A 169 0.56 17.03 -7.97
C ASP A 169 0.27 16.16 -9.19
#